data_131f245ca8fa33fe0638e7c469c5e92b
#
_entry.id   131f245ca8fa33fe0638e7c469c5e92b
#
_cell.length_a   1.000
_cell.length_b   1.000
_cell.length_c   1.000
_cell.angle_alpha   90.00
_cell.angle_beta   90.00
_cell.angle_gamma   90.00
#
_symmetry.space_group_name_H-M   'P 1'
#
loop_
_entity.id
_entity.type
_entity.pdbx_description
1 polymer ?
#
loop_
_entity_poly.entity_id
_entity_poly.type
_entity_poly.pdbx_seq_one_letter_code
_entity_poly.pdbx_strand_id
1 'polypeptide(L)'
;VDLFGSAYDTKVYIYDENLALVACNDDFYSDYTSFLENVPVVAGVQYFIVVDGYGGDFGDYLINIDEFVPCELECPVGGVLEGEPPLMNDYIDNWNGACNTDTVNPPFQPMGPGDFCGVSGFYLANGGNSRDTDWFTLTIGSEGFIEFTGDAELATYMFELGPQDCNSVGVLQNVQIGPCTPATMVVTGAPGSTVWFWVGPTTFASPDGSDVYEYDYVINVSGIVATEDHSWTNVKSLFD
;
A
#
# COMPACT_ATOMS: atom_id res chain seq x y z
N VAL A 1 -19.18 -4.34 -9.34
CA VAL A 1 -20.01 -4.71 -10.49
C VAL A 1 -19.30 -4.31 -11.75
N ASP A 2 -19.09 -5.21 -12.69
CA ASP A 2 -18.51 -4.89 -13.99
C ASP A 2 -19.32 -5.48 -15.15
N LEU A 3 -19.13 -4.88 -16.31
CA LEU A 3 -19.74 -5.29 -17.58
C LEU A 3 -18.67 -5.66 -18.61
N PHE A 4 -17.49 -6.07 -18.16
CA PHE A 4 -16.38 -6.45 -19.04
C PHE A 4 -16.71 -7.63 -19.94
N GLY A 5 -16.34 -7.52 -21.21
CA GLY A 5 -16.64 -8.51 -22.23
C GLY A 5 -18.04 -8.37 -22.85
N SER A 6 -18.78 -7.33 -22.52
CA SER A 6 -20.03 -6.99 -23.20
C SER A 6 -19.77 -6.59 -24.67
N ALA A 7 -20.76 -6.81 -25.53
CA ALA A 7 -20.62 -6.64 -26.96
C ALA A 7 -20.90 -5.20 -27.46
N TYR A 8 -21.16 -4.26 -26.55
CA TYR A 8 -21.51 -2.88 -26.87
C TYR A 8 -21.05 -1.92 -25.77
N ASP A 9 -21.13 -0.62 -26.04
CA ASP A 9 -20.82 0.48 -25.13
C ASP A 9 -21.90 0.55 -24.03
N THR A 10 -21.52 0.14 -22.80
CA THR A 10 -22.47 -0.11 -21.70
C THR A 10 -22.54 1.04 -20.71
N LYS A 11 -23.70 1.19 -20.09
CA LYS A 11 -23.95 2.02 -18.90
C LYS A 11 -24.51 1.17 -17.79
N VAL A 12 -24.03 1.38 -16.57
CA VAL A 12 -24.57 0.73 -15.39
C VAL A 12 -25.04 1.76 -14.36
N TYR A 13 -26.20 1.50 -13.77
CA TYR A 13 -26.78 2.29 -12.70
C TYR A 13 -27.20 1.38 -11.57
N ILE A 14 -26.96 1.79 -10.33
CA ILE A 14 -27.46 1.13 -9.12
C ILE A 14 -28.40 2.09 -8.41
N TYR A 15 -29.61 1.63 -8.14
CA TYR A 15 -30.64 2.37 -7.40
C TYR A 15 -31.00 1.62 -6.13
N ASP A 16 -31.33 2.36 -5.07
CA ASP A 16 -31.89 1.81 -3.85
C ASP A 16 -33.38 1.40 -4.01
N GLU A 17 -33.98 0.90 -2.93
CA GLU A 17 -35.39 0.49 -2.89
C GLU A 17 -36.38 1.64 -3.19
N ASN A 18 -35.97 2.89 -3.00
CA ASN A 18 -36.75 4.09 -3.27
C ASN A 18 -36.49 4.68 -4.67
N LEU A 19 -35.72 3.97 -5.49
CA LEU A 19 -35.25 4.41 -6.80
C LEU A 19 -34.35 5.66 -6.76
N ALA A 20 -33.68 5.92 -5.62
CA ALA A 20 -32.63 6.93 -5.55
C ALA A 20 -31.33 6.33 -6.13
N LEU A 21 -30.64 7.12 -6.95
CA LEU A 21 -29.36 6.70 -7.56
C LEU A 21 -28.29 6.56 -6.47
N VAL A 22 -27.68 5.39 -6.37
CA VAL A 22 -26.57 5.09 -5.46
C VAL A 22 -25.24 5.24 -6.17
N ALA A 23 -25.10 4.65 -7.36
CA ALA A 23 -23.89 4.71 -8.17
C ALA A 23 -24.20 4.55 -9.65
N CYS A 24 -23.37 5.11 -10.51
CA CYS A 24 -23.43 4.86 -11.95
C CYS A 24 -22.05 5.00 -12.57
N ASN A 25 -21.84 4.30 -13.67
CA ASN A 25 -20.65 4.45 -14.52
C ASN A 25 -21.05 4.25 -15.98
N ASP A 26 -20.39 4.98 -16.87
CA ASP A 26 -20.56 4.92 -18.30
C ASP A 26 -19.40 4.12 -18.92
N ASP A 27 -18.18 4.63 -18.75
CA ASP A 27 -16.95 4.06 -19.30
C ASP A 27 -15.95 3.67 -18.25
N PHE A 28 -15.30 2.53 -18.44
CA PHE A 28 -14.07 2.17 -17.79
C PHE A 28 -13.00 1.94 -18.85
N TYR A 29 -12.24 2.98 -19.15
CA TYR A 29 -11.15 3.03 -20.14
C TYR A 29 -11.43 2.33 -21.48
N SER A 30 -10.40 1.91 -22.22
CA SER A 30 -10.38 1.61 -23.64
C SER A 30 -11.49 0.72 -24.21
N ASP A 31 -12.24 0.01 -23.37
CA ASP A 31 -13.22 -0.99 -23.84
C ASP A 31 -14.68 -0.49 -23.84
N TYR A 32 -14.93 0.75 -23.42
CA TYR A 32 -16.28 1.35 -23.34
C TYR A 32 -17.28 0.48 -22.59
N THR A 33 -16.82 -0.28 -21.60
CA THR A 33 -17.66 -1.09 -20.71
C THR A 33 -17.63 -0.52 -19.30
N SER A 34 -18.74 -0.63 -18.59
CA SER A 34 -18.91 0.00 -17.30
C SER A 34 -18.30 -0.81 -16.16
N PHE A 35 -17.75 -0.10 -15.16
CA PHE A 35 -17.22 -0.67 -13.93
C PHE A 35 -17.60 0.18 -12.72
N LEU A 36 -18.14 -0.45 -11.69
CA LEU A 36 -18.43 0.17 -10.39
C LEU A 36 -17.72 -0.60 -9.29
N GLU A 37 -16.81 0.07 -8.63
CA GLU A 37 -16.06 -0.46 -7.50
C GLU A 37 -16.63 0.09 -6.18
N ASN A 38 -16.57 -0.75 -5.13
CA ASN A 38 -16.89 -0.36 -3.74
C ASN A 38 -18.23 0.36 -3.55
N VAL A 39 -19.28 -0.11 -4.24
CA VAL A 39 -20.62 0.44 -4.06
C VAL A 39 -21.17 0.04 -2.69
N PRO A 40 -21.46 1.02 -1.79
CA PRO A 40 -21.95 0.71 -0.47
C PRO A 40 -23.37 0.16 -0.54
N VAL A 41 -23.58 -1.02 0.02
CA VAL A 41 -24.89 -1.67 0.10
C VAL A 41 -25.17 -2.13 1.54
N VAL A 42 -26.45 -2.18 1.91
CA VAL A 42 -26.88 -2.60 3.25
C VAL A 42 -27.50 -3.98 3.16
N ALA A 43 -27.05 -4.91 4.00
CA ALA A 43 -27.60 -6.26 4.04
C ALA A 43 -29.12 -6.26 4.28
N GLY A 44 -29.86 -7.03 3.47
CA GLY A 44 -31.30 -7.14 3.54
C GLY A 44 -32.10 -6.03 2.86
N VAL A 45 -31.42 -5.01 2.30
CA VAL A 45 -32.06 -3.97 1.47
C VAL A 45 -32.02 -4.37 -0.01
N GLN A 46 -33.12 -4.07 -0.72
CA GLN A 46 -33.21 -4.33 -2.15
C GLN A 46 -32.56 -3.19 -2.95
N TYR A 47 -31.74 -3.57 -3.93
CA TYR A 47 -31.15 -2.65 -4.92
C TYR A 47 -31.54 -3.10 -6.33
N PHE A 48 -31.60 -2.14 -7.25
CA PHE A 48 -31.85 -2.40 -8.67
C PHE A 48 -30.60 -2.05 -9.46
N ILE A 49 -30.10 -3.02 -10.22
CA ILE A 49 -29.02 -2.80 -11.18
C ILE A 49 -29.66 -2.67 -12.56
N VAL A 50 -29.40 -1.54 -13.20
CA VAL A 50 -29.89 -1.24 -14.55
C VAL A 50 -28.70 -1.19 -15.48
N VAL A 51 -28.74 -2.00 -16.53
CA VAL A 51 -27.77 -2.00 -17.64
C VAL A 51 -28.42 -1.35 -18.85
N ASP A 52 -27.75 -0.38 -19.45
CA ASP A 52 -28.20 0.37 -20.63
C ASP A 52 -27.03 0.52 -21.62
N GLY A 53 -27.28 1.06 -22.79
CA GLY A 53 -26.26 1.37 -23.80
C GLY A 53 -26.09 2.86 -24.01
N TYR A 54 -24.83 3.28 -24.27
CA TYR A 54 -24.54 4.67 -24.62
C TYR A 54 -25.15 5.03 -25.97
N GLY A 55 -25.79 6.20 -26.06
CA GLY A 55 -26.34 6.71 -27.29
C GLY A 55 -27.44 5.87 -27.95
N GLY A 56 -28.01 4.89 -27.23
CA GLY A 56 -28.98 3.93 -27.74
C GLY A 56 -28.34 2.65 -28.30
N ASP A 57 -27.07 2.41 -27.99
CA ASP A 57 -26.39 1.15 -28.31
C ASP A 57 -27.00 -0.02 -27.55
N PHE A 58 -26.92 -1.23 -28.09
CA PHE A 58 -27.50 -2.43 -27.47
C PHE A 58 -26.82 -3.69 -27.99
N GLY A 59 -26.87 -4.75 -27.20
CA GLY A 59 -26.27 -6.04 -27.54
C GLY A 59 -26.34 -7.03 -26.41
N ASP A 60 -25.60 -8.12 -26.54
CA ASP A 60 -25.40 -9.07 -25.47
C ASP A 60 -24.45 -8.43 -24.43
N TYR A 61 -24.80 -8.54 -23.15
CA TYR A 61 -23.95 -8.09 -22.07
C TYR A 61 -23.58 -9.23 -21.12
N LEU A 62 -22.41 -9.08 -20.50
CA LEU A 62 -21.97 -9.87 -19.37
C LEU A 62 -22.00 -8.96 -18.14
N ILE A 63 -22.52 -9.46 -17.03
CA ILE A 63 -22.49 -8.77 -15.76
C ILE A 63 -21.83 -9.67 -14.71
N ASN A 64 -20.80 -9.15 -14.04
CA ASN A 64 -20.21 -9.77 -12.87
C ASN A 64 -20.55 -8.91 -11.65
N ILE A 65 -20.93 -9.58 -10.57
CA ILE A 65 -21.24 -8.95 -9.28
C ILE A 65 -20.45 -9.72 -8.24
N ASP A 66 -19.42 -9.08 -7.70
CA ASP A 66 -18.60 -9.64 -6.65
C ASP A 66 -18.82 -8.87 -5.35
N GLU A 67 -18.81 -9.56 -4.23
CA GLU A 67 -18.75 -8.93 -2.93
C GLU A 67 -17.35 -8.34 -2.73
N PHE A 68 -17.30 -7.04 -2.44
CA PHE A 68 -16.05 -6.43 -1.98
C PHE A 68 -15.82 -6.81 -0.52
N VAL A 69 -14.80 -7.61 -0.30
CA VAL A 69 -14.30 -7.90 1.04
C VAL A 69 -13.13 -6.93 1.27
N PRO A 70 -13.25 -5.97 2.21
CA PRO A 70 -12.13 -5.11 2.55
C PRO A 70 -10.91 -5.96 2.90
N CYS A 71 -9.76 -5.56 2.42
CA CYS A 71 -8.51 -6.14 2.87
C CYS A 71 -8.23 -5.59 4.25
N GLU A 72 -8.21 -6.45 5.26
CA GLU A 72 -7.81 -6.13 6.62
C GLU A 72 -6.62 -7.02 6.97
N LEU A 73 -5.50 -6.41 7.34
CA LEU A 73 -4.29 -7.12 7.71
C LEU A 73 -4.14 -7.13 9.23
N GLU A 74 -3.80 -8.29 9.76
CA GLU A 74 -3.40 -8.42 11.15
C GLU A 74 -1.88 -8.62 11.23
N CYS A 75 -1.24 -7.90 12.15
CA CYS A 75 0.18 -8.11 12.41
C CYS A 75 0.42 -9.54 12.91
N PRO A 76 1.29 -10.32 12.25
CA PRO A 76 1.61 -11.67 12.68
C PRO A 76 2.13 -11.74 14.13
N VAL A 77 1.86 -12.86 14.79
CA VAL A 77 2.34 -13.07 16.17
C VAL A 77 3.87 -13.01 16.23
N GLY A 78 4.39 -12.03 16.95
CA GLY A 78 5.83 -11.79 17.06
C GLY A 78 6.35 -10.75 16.05
N GLY A 79 5.49 -10.20 15.21
CA GLY A 79 5.82 -9.09 14.35
C GLY A 79 6.20 -7.83 15.13
N VAL A 80 7.09 -7.04 14.56
CA VAL A 80 7.57 -5.77 15.12
C VAL A 80 6.69 -4.66 14.61
N LEU A 81 6.06 -3.91 15.52
CA LEU A 81 5.27 -2.75 15.16
C LEU A 81 6.18 -1.56 14.85
N GLU A 82 5.85 -0.80 13.84
CA GLU A 82 6.54 0.44 13.44
C GLU A 82 6.55 1.47 14.58
N GLY A 83 5.41 1.68 15.19
CA GLY A 83 5.26 2.57 16.34
C GLY A 83 5.24 4.06 15.99
N GLU A 84 5.02 4.39 14.75
CA GLU A 84 4.82 5.75 14.29
C GLU A 84 3.57 6.40 14.89
N PRO A 85 3.57 7.72 15.19
CA PRO A 85 2.38 8.43 15.62
C PRO A 85 1.33 8.51 14.50
N PRO A 86 0.02 8.54 14.84
CA PRO A 86 -1.04 8.69 13.84
C PRO A 86 -0.87 9.93 12.95
N LEU A 87 -1.21 9.79 11.67
CA LEU A 87 -1.16 10.86 10.69
C LEU A 87 -2.10 12.02 11.04
N MET A 88 -1.71 13.19 10.62
CA MET A 88 -2.52 14.42 10.70
C MET A 88 -2.21 15.34 9.53
N ASN A 89 -3.10 16.28 9.23
CA ASN A 89 -2.80 17.30 8.23
C ASN A 89 -1.56 18.12 8.61
N ASP A 90 -0.76 18.47 7.61
CA ASP A 90 0.56 19.11 7.74
C ASP A 90 1.56 18.28 8.57
N TYR A 91 1.41 16.94 8.54
CA TYR A 91 2.32 16.02 9.21
C TYR A 91 3.75 16.21 8.71
N ILE A 92 4.69 16.24 9.65
CA ILE A 92 6.13 16.23 9.38
C ILE A 92 6.66 14.92 9.95
N ASP A 93 6.94 13.98 9.07
CA ASP A 93 7.43 12.67 9.45
C ASP A 93 8.90 12.73 9.89
N ASN A 94 9.07 12.90 11.20
CA ASN A 94 10.38 12.81 11.86
C ASN A 94 10.69 11.39 12.36
N TRP A 95 9.83 10.42 12.07
CA TRP A 95 9.97 9.04 12.51
C TRP A 95 10.79 8.24 11.49
N ASN A 96 10.34 8.18 10.26
CA ASN A 96 10.99 7.45 9.18
C ASN A 96 10.88 8.11 7.79
N GLY A 97 10.50 9.39 7.71
CA GLY A 97 10.38 10.13 6.45
C GLY A 97 11.69 10.43 5.72
N ALA A 98 12.80 10.07 6.31
CA ALA A 98 14.15 10.17 5.75
C ALA A 98 14.38 11.39 4.86
N CYS A 99 14.72 11.19 3.57
CA CYS A 99 15.03 12.27 2.64
C CYS A 99 13.85 13.21 2.34
N ASN A 100 12.62 12.79 2.62
CA ASN A 100 11.44 13.63 2.47
C ASN A 100 11.33 14.66 3.59
N THR A 101 11.92 14.36 4.76
CA THR A 101 11.87 15.24 5.94
C THR A 101 13.14 16.03 6.12
N ASP A 102 14.29 15.40 6.11
CA ASP A 102 15.60 16.05 6.30
C ASP A 102 16.66 15.42 5.38
N THR A 103 17.24 16.22 4.49
CA THR A 103 18.29 15.76 3.57
C THR A 103 19.68 15.73 4.19
N VAL A 104 19.87 16.31 5.37
CA VAL A 104 21.17 16.39 6.08
C VAL A 104 21.28 15.30 7.15
N ASN A 105 20.20 15.10 7.91
CA ASN A 105 20.12 14.08 8.95
C ASN A 105 18.81 13.29 8.77
N PRO A 106 18.72 12.49 7.70
CA PRO A 106 17.49 11.81 7.36
C PRO A 106 17.07 10.78 8.42
N PRO A 107 15.85 10.87 8.97
CA PRO A 107 15.35 9.91 9.94
C PRO A 107 14.95 8.61 9.24
N PHE A 108 15.82 7.60 9.26
CA PHE A 108 15.52 6.24 8.82
C PHE A 108 15.13 5.37 10.00
N GLN A 109 14.17 4.49 9.80
CA GLN A 109 13.88 3.43 10.76
C GLN A 109 14.71 2.18 10.44
N PRO A 110 15.33 1.52 11.44
CA PRO A 110 15.95 0.22 11.24
C PRO A 110 14.88 -0.86 11.14
N MET A 111 15.05 -1.79 10.19
CA MET A 111 14.19 -2.95 10.03
C MET A 111 14.99 -4.22 10.32
N GLY A 112 14.45 -5.09 11.18
CA GLY A 112 15.02 -6.38 11.55
C GLY A 112 14.51 -7.54 10.68
N PRO A 113 15.05 -8.77 10.86
CA PRO A 113 14.52 -9.95 10.19
C PRO A 113 13.17 -10.36 10.81
N GLY A 114 12.30 -10.97 9.99
CA GLY A 114 10.96 -11.40 10.35
C GLY A 114 9.89 -10.42 9.91
N ASP A 115 8.73 -10.49 10.57
CA ASP A 115 7.58 -9.67 10.21
C ASP A 115 7.69 -8.27 10.82
N PHE A 116 7.51 -7.27 9.98
CA PHE A 116 7.40 -5.86 10.34
C PHE A 116 6.01 -5.37 9.93
N CYS A 117 5.32 -4.71 10.86
CA CYS A 117 3.97 -4.21 10.65
C CYS A 117 4.00 -2.69 10.75
N GLY A 118 3.70 -2.04 9.65
CA GLY A 118 3.67 -0.59 9.55
C GLY A 118 2.29 -0.07 9.20
N VAL A 119 2.15 1.24 9.36
CA VAL A 119 0.97 2.01 8.98
C VAL A 119 1.44 3.08 8.01
N SER A 120 0.77 3.19 6.88
CA SER A 120 1.01 4.26 5.93
C SER A 120 -0.29 4.93 5.55
N GLY A 121 -0.27 6.00 4.75
CA GLY A 121 -1.54 6.68 4.48
C GLY A 121 -1.44 7.97 3.69
N PHE A 122 -2.46 8.78 3.88
CA PHE A 122 -2.66 10.04 3.16
C PHE A 122 -2.98 11.16 4.15
N TYR A 123 -2.56 12.37 3.82
CA TYR A 123 -2.85 13.57 4.58
C TYR A 123 -2.78 14.82 3.67
N LEU A 124 -3.28 15.95 4.13
CA LEU A 124 -3.08 17.21 3.43
C LEU A 124 -1.80 17.90 3.94
N ALA A 125 -0.92 18.27 3.03
CA ALA A 125 0.25 19.09 3.32
C ALA A 125 0.13 20.43 2.56
N ASN A 126 0.11 21.54 3.29
CA ASN A 126 -0.13 22.88 2.74
C ASN A 126 -1.37 22.96 1.84
N GLY A 127 -2.42 22.22 2.17
CA GLY A 127 -3.68 22.14 1.42
C GLY A 127 -3.61 21.31 0.13
N GLY A 128 -2.54 20.59 -0.13
CA GLY A 128 -2.39 19.63 -1.23
C GLY A 128 -2.34 18.20 -0.72
N ASN A 129 -2.78 17.26 -1.56
CA ASN A 129 -2.71 15.84 -1.24
C ASN A 129 -1.25 15.41 -1.06
N SER A 130 -1.00 14.69 0.01
CA SER A 130 0.28 14.09 0.35
C SER A 130 0.09 12.65 0.77
N ARG A 131 1.15 11.88 0.76
CA ARG A 131 1.17 10.51 1.22
C ARG A 131 2.27 10.33 2.23
N ASP A 132 2.04 9.46 3.15
CA ASP A 132 3.04 8.97 4.07
C ASP A 132 4.02 8.03 3.37
N THR A 133 5.28 8.03 3.82
CA THR A 133 6.35 7.32 3.11
C THR A 133 7.42 6.84 4.07
N ASP A 134 7.44 5.56 4.31
CA ASP A 134 8.31 4.93 5.28
C ASP A 134 9.65 4.54 4.68
N TRP A 135 10.72 5.03 5.26
CA TRP A 135 12.08 4.77 4.80
C TRP A 135 12.86 3.95 5.83
N PHE A 136 13.42 2.87 5.34
CA PHE A 136 14.18 1.94 6.16
C PHE A 136 15.62 1.82 5.69
N THR A 137 16.49 1.51 6.65
CA THR A 137 17.88 1.15 6.38
C THR A 137 18.15 -0.26 6.86
N LEU A 138 18.75 -1.07 5.99
CA LEU A 138 19.07 -2.46 6.26
C LEU A 138 20.49 -2.78 5.81
N THR A 139 21.04 -3.87 6.34
CA THR A 139 22.38 -4.35 5.94
C THR A 139 22.27 -5.76 5.35
N ILE A 140 22.80 -5.95 4.16
CA ILE A 140 22.82 -7.27 3.50
C ILE A 140 23.65 -8.26 4.31
N GLY A 141 23.04 -9.42 4.61
CA GLY A 141 23.67 -10.52 5.31
C GLY A 141 24.71 -11.28 4.49
N SER A 142 25.21 -12.38 5.07
CA SER A 142 26.25 -13.22 4.45
C SER A 142 25.82 -13.87 3.13
N GLU A 143 24.52 -14.05 2.93
CA GLU A 143 23.95 -14.65 1.73
C GLU A 143 24.00 -13.76 0.50
N GLY A 144 24.27 -12.46 0.67
CA GLY A 144 24.41 -11.49 -0.42
C GLY A 144 23.09 -11.02 -1.02
N PHE A 145 21.97 -11.21 -0.33
CA PHE A 145 20.67 -10.69 -0.72
C PHE A 145 19.80 -10.36 0.48
N ILE A 146 18.76 -9.56 0.26
CA ILE A 146 17.62 -9.37 1.15
C ILE A 146 16.36 -9.70 0.35
N GLU A 147 15.46 -10.45 0.94
CA GLU A 147 14.14 -10.71 0.40
C GLU A 147 13.09 -10.02 1.25
N PHE A 148 12.23 -9.24 0.60
CA PHE A 148 11.08 -8.57 1.18
C PHE A 148 9.82 -9.18 0.59
N THR A 149 9.01 -9.82 1.40
CA THR A 149 7.67 -10.27 0.99
C THR A 149 6.65 -9.42 1.73
N GLY A 150 5.92 -8.60 0.99
CA GLY A 150 4.99 -7.63 1.56
C GLY A 150 3.57 -7.83 1.11
N ASP A 151 2.62 -7.36 1.93
CA ASP A 151 1.23 -7.15 1.61
C ASP A 151 0.73 -5.86 2.29
N ALA A 152 -0.35 -5.29 1.79
CA ALA A 152 -0.92 -4.05 2.29
C ALA A 152 -2.44 -4.03 2.09
N GLU A 153 -3.17 -3.23 2.87
CA GLU A 153 -4.62 -3.06 2.72
C GLU A 153 -5.00 -2.21 1.51
N LEU A 154 -4.05 -1.40 1.01
CA LEU A 154 -4.18 -0.63 -0.23
C LEU A 154 -3.02 -0.92 -1.18
N ALA A 155 -3.19 -0.54 -2.45
CA ALA A 155 -2.11 -0.60 -3.44
C ALA A 155 -0.91 0.24 -2.98
N THR A 156 0.20 -0.43 -2.72
CA THR A 156 1.40 0.13 -2.07
C THR A 156 2.63 -0.28 -2.86
N TYR A 157 3.60 0.61 -2.98
CA TYR A 157 4.91 0.30 -3.54
C TYR A 157 5.92 -0.08 -2.47
N MET A 158 6.73 -1.07 -2.77
CA MET A 158 8.03 -1.30 -2.18
C MET A 158 9.11 -0.86 -3.17
N PHE A 159 10.05 -0.01 -2.75
CA PHE A 159 11.19 0.43 -3.57
C PHE A 159 12.52 0.07 -2.93
N GLU A 160 13.46 -0.41 -3.74
CA GLU A 160 14.87 -0.24 -3.44
C GLU A 160 15.32 1.12 -3.94
N LEU A 161 16.01 1.87 -3.10
CA LEU A 161 16.47 3.23 -3.40
C LEU A 161 17.99 3.35 -3.40
N GLY A 162 18.51 4.16 -4.29
CA GLY A 162 19.93 4.47 -4.40
C GLY A 162 20.24 5.59 -5.39
N PRO A 163 21.46 6.12 -5.35
CA PRO A 163 22.49 5.89 -4.32
C PRO A 163 22.05 6.40 -2.95
N GLN A 164 22.76 6.01 -1.87
CA GLN A 164 22.47 6.45 -0.50
C GLN A 164 22.89 7.91 -0.26
N ASP A 165 22.28 8.80 -1.00
CA ASP A 165 22.45 10.25 -0.93
C ASP A 165 21.13 10.94 -1.28
N CYS A 166 20.53 11.63 -0.33
CA CYS A 166 19.24 12.29 -0.49
C CYS A 166 19.19 13.32 -1.64
N ASN A 167 20.35 13.86 -2.07
CA ASN A 167 20.39 14.82 -3.18
C ASN A 167 20.33 14.14 -4.56
N SER A 168 20.53 12.82 -4.61
CA SER A 168 20.63 12.06 -5.87
C SER A 168 19.89 10.73 -5.84
N VAL A 169 19.15 10.44 -4.76
CA VAL A 169 18.39 9.19 -4.60
C VAL A 169 17.35 9.03 -5.69
N GLY A 170 17.19 7.79 -6.17
CA GLY A 170 16.18 7.39 -7.13
C GLY A 170 15.80 5.93 -6.94
N VAL A 171 14.77 5.50 -7.66
CA VAL A 171 14.28 4.11 -7.60
C VAL A 171 15.18 3.21 -8.44
N LEU A 172 15.76 2.18 -7.82
CA LEU A 172 16.57 1.16 -8.48
C LEU A 172 15.69 0.01 -8.99
N GLN A 173 14.77 -0.45 -8.14
CA GLN A 173 13.71 -1.40 -8.50
C GLN A 173 12.46 -1.16 -7.66
N ASN A 174 11.33 -1.70 -8.12
CA ASN A 174 10.05 -1.57 -7.43
C ASN A 174 9.20 -2.81 -7.60
N VAL A 175 8.34 -3.04 -6.61
CA VAL A 175 7.25 -4.02 -6.63
C VAL A 175 6.03 -3.39 -6.02
N GLN A 176 4.85 -3.67 -6.57
CA GLN A 176 3.59 -3.28 -5.97
C GLN A 176 3.02 -4.45 -5.16
N ILE A 177 2.49 -4.15 -3.98
CA ILE A 177 1.80 -5.06 -3.07
C ILE A 177 0.38 -4.56 -2.80
N GLY A 178 -0.47 -5.44 -2.23
CA GLY A 178 -1.85 -5.10 -1.84
C GLY A 178 -2.81 -4.79 -3.00
N PRO A 179 -4.11 -4.62 -2.71
CA PRO A 179 -4.74 -5.02 -1.44
C PRO A 179 -4.82 -6.56 -1.30
N CYS A 180 -4.44 -7.09 -0.14
CA CYS A 180 -4.39 -8.54 0.16
C CYS A 180 -3.79 -9.39 -0.97
N THR A 181 -2.82 -8.83 -1.66
CA THR A 181 -2.11 -9.48 -2.76
C THR A 181 -0.62 -9.33 -2.51
N PRO A 182 -0.02 -10.30 -1.79
CA PRO A 182 1.38 -10.23 -1.43
C PRO A 182 2.29 -10.37 -2.67
N ALA A 183 3.41 -9.66 -2.63
CA ALA A 183 4.45 -9.80 -3.64
C ALA A 183 5.84 -9.74 -3.00
N THR A 184 6.84 -10.24 -3.74
CA THR A 184 8.21 -10.37 -3.24
C THR A 184 9.17 -9.52 -4.08
N MET A 185 10.06 -8.80 -3.40
CA MET A 185 11.20 -8.09 -3.98
C MET A 185 12.49 -8.67 -3.42
N VAL A 186 13.48 -8.92 -4.29
CA VAL A 186 14.81 -9.39 -3.89
C VAL A 186 15.83 -8.32 -4.24
N VAL A 187 16.58 -7.87 -3.24
CA VAL A 187 17.70 -6.94 -3.38
C VAL A 187 19.00 -7.71 -3.23
N THR A 188 19.90 -7.58 -4.18
CA THR A 188 21.21 -8.28 -4.16
C THR A 188 22.36 -7.30 -4.00
N GLY A 189 23.39 -7.69 -3.26
CA GLY A 189 24.57 -6.86 -3.08
C GLY A 189 25.66 -7.54 -2.26
N ALA A 190 26.75 -6.82 -2.04
CA ALA A 190 27.83 -7.36 -1.24
C ALA A 190 27.40 -7.51 0.23
N PRO A 191 27.77 -8.61 0.92
CA PRO A 191 27.56 -8.72 2.35
C PRO A 191 28.12 -7.50 3.10
N GLY A 192 27.32 -6.96 4.02
CA GLY A 192 27.66 -5.76 4.78
C GLY A 192 27.34 -4.43 4.07
N SER A 193 26.85 -4.43 2.84
CA SER A 193 26.38 -3.22 2.19
C SER A 193 25.02 -2.78 2.72
N THR A 194 24.81 -1.46 2.74
CA THR A 194 23.54 -0.84 3.18
C THR A 194 22.56 -0.79 2.03
N VAL A 195 21.30 -1.06 2.32
CA VAL A 195 20.15 -0.90 1.42
C VAL A 195 19.23 0.17 2.00
N TRP A 196 18.74 1.07 1.16
CA TRP A 196 17.60 1.92 1.47
C TRP A 196 16.35 1.31 0.87
N PHE A 197 15.39 1.04 1.72
CA PHE A 197 14.11 0.47 1.36
C PHE A 197 12.99 1.46 1.71
N TRP A 198 11.97 1.52 0.88
CA TRP A 198 10.89 2.48 0.98
C TRP A 198 9.54 1.79 0.78
N VAL A 199 8.57 2.16 1.57
CA VAL A 199 7.18 1.72 1.47
C VAL A 199 6.28 2.96 1.41
N GLY A 200 5.20 2.89 0.64
CA GLY A 200 4.20 3.96 0.62
C GLY A 200 3.13 3.77 -0.47
N PRO A 201 2.02 4.52 -0.38
CA PRO A 201 0.90 4.38 -1.29
C PRO A 201 1.28 4.64 -2.76
N THR A 202 0.58 4.01 -3.69
CA THR A 202 0.79 4.22 -5.14
C THR A 202 0.22 5.55 -5.62
N THR A 203 -0.70 6.16 -4.87
CA THR A 203 -1.37 7.43 -5.18
C THR A 203 -1.09 8.49 -4.12
N PHE A 204 -1.58 9.70 -4.32
CA PHE A 204 -1.46 10.81 -3.35
C PHE A 204 -2.80 11.21 -2.72
N ALA A 205 -3.90 10.60 -3.13
CA ALA A 205 -5.23 10.89 -2.61
C ALA A 205 -5.81 9.66 -1.91
N SER A 206 -6.47 9.89 -0.78
CA SER A 206 -7.18 8.85 -0.05
C SER A 206 -8.27 8.20 -0.91
N PRO A 207 -8.55 6.91 -0.71
CA PRO A 207 -9.54 6.20 -1.52
C PRO A 207 -10.98 6.65 -1.23
N ASP A 208 -11.25 7.18 -0.05
CA ASP A 208 -12.58 7.63 0.40
C ASP A 208 -12.79 9.14 0.32
N GLY A 209 -11.75 9.89 -0.10
CA GLY A 209 -11.77 11.35 -0.20
C GLY A 209 -11.60 12.07 1.14
N SER A 210 -11.27 11.37 2.22
CA SER A 210 -10.94 11.99 3.51
C SER A 210 -9.60 12.72 3.46
N ASP A 211 -9.45 13.74 4.31
CA ASP A 211 -8.20 14.51 4.43
C ASP A 211 -7.07 13.68 5.03
N VAL A 212 -7.39 12.77 5.94
CA VAL A 212 -6.46 11.84 6.59
C VAL A 212 -7.03 10.44 6.50
N TYR A 213 -6.22 9.51 6.02
CA TYR A 213 -6.58 8.10 5.91
C TYR A 213 -5.34 7.25 6.18
N GLU A 214 -5.45 6.25 7.04
CA GLU A 214 -4.38 5.31 7.37
C GLU A 214 -4.79 3.89 6.97
N TYR A 215 -3.80 3.06 6.65
CA TYR A 215 -3.98 1.65 6.34
C TYR A 215 -2.74 0.84 6.75
N ASP A 216 -2.94 -0.43 7.04
CA ASP A 216 -1.89 -1.32 7.49
C ASP A 216 -1.14 -1.97 6.32
N TYR A 217 0.16 -2.22 6.55
CA TYR A 217 0.98 -3.10 5.71
C TYR A 217 1.85 -4.03 6.56
N VAL A 218 2.22 -5.16 5.98
CA VAL A 218 3.10 -6.15 6.61
C VAL A 218 4.23 -6.51 5.64
N ILE A 219 5.47 -6.44 6.10
CA ILE A 219 6.66 -6.84 5.34
C ILE A 219 7.40 -7.93 6.11
N ASN A 220 7.55 -9.11 5.53
CA ASN A 220 8.46 -10.13 6.01
C ASN A 220 9.84 -9.92 5.41
N VAL A 221 10.89 -9.86 6.23
CA VAL A 221 12.26 -9.59 5.81
C VAL A 221 13.16 -10.76 6.15
N SER A 222 13.93 -11.23 5.16
CA SER A 222 14.95 -12.25 5.33
C SER A 222 16.27 -11.87 4.64
N GLY A 223 17.37 -12.56 4.96
CA GLY A 223 18.68 -12.33 4.35
C GLY A 223 19.47 -11.13 4.89
N ILE A 224 19.00 -10.48 5.93
CA ILE A 224 19.73 -9.37 6.60
C ILE A 224 20.62 -9.86 7.73
N VAL A 225 21.59 -9.02 8.13
CA VAL A 225 22.28 -9.20 9.41
C VAL A 225 21.28 -8.87 10.51
N ALA A 226 21.00 -9.83 11.38
CA ALA A 226 20.23 -9.54 12.58
C ALA A 226 20.94 -8.41 13.34
N THR A 227 20.24 -7.31 13.60
CA THR A 227 20.71 -6.30 14.55
C THR A 227 20.59 -6.92 15.94
N GLU A 228 21.64 -7.65 16.34
CA GLU A 228 21.70 -8.15 17.71
C GLU A 228 21.90 -6.95 18.63
N ASP A 229 20.88 -6.59 19.39
CA ASP A 229 21.03 -5.80 20.60
C ASP A 229 21.78 -6.63 21.67
N HIS A 230 22.99 -7.07 21.34
CA HIS A 230 23.93 -7.59 22.31
C HIS A 230 24.55 -6.42 23.05
N SER A 231 23.86 -5.94 24.04
CA SER A 231 24.59 -5.27 25.10
C SER A 231 25.61 -6.29 25.63
N TRP A 232 26.90 -5.93 25.64
CA TRP A 232 27.98 -6.74 26.21
C TRP A 232 27.66 -7.25 27.61
N THR A 233 26.67 -6.69 28.29
CA THR A 233 26.15 -7.10 29.57
C THR A 233 25.44 -8.47 29.52
N ASN A 234 24.71 -8.77 28.41
CA ASN A 234 24.05 -10.07 28.23
C ASN A 234 25.03 -11.17 27.82
N VAL A 235 26.10 -10.84 27.11
CA VAL A 235 27.14 -11.83 26.77
C VAL A 235 27.93 -12.25 28.01
N LYS A 236 28.23 -11.34 28.91
CA LYS A 236 28.92 -11.67 30.17
C LYS A 236 28.15 -12.61 31.08
N SER A 237 26.79 -12.52 31.08
CA SER A 237 25.96 -13.40 31.90
C SER A 237 25.89 -14.85 31.42
N LEU A 238 26.45 -15.18 30.27
CA LEU A 238 26.55 -16.54 29.74
C LEU A 238 27.85 -17.24 30.18
N PHE A 239 28.79 -16.51 30.79
CA PHE A 239 30.11 -17.02 31.20
C PHE A 239 30.38 -16.88 32.69
N ASP A 240 29.43 -16.35 33.48
CA ASP A 240 29.38 -16.34 34.94
C ASP A 240 28.40 -17.41 35.43
#